data_ffc448f30fe7b9f0bee5d42d42166007
#
_entry.id   ffc448f30fe7b9f0bee5d42d42166007
#
_cell.length_a   1.000
_cell.length_b   1.000
_cell.length_c   1.000
_cell.angle_alpha   90.00
_cell.angle_beta   90.00
_cell.angle_gamma   90.00
#
_symmetry.space_group_name_H-M   'P 1'
#
loop_
_entity.id
_entity.type
_entity.pdbx_description
1 polymer ?
#
loop_
_entity_poly.entity_id
_entity_poly.type
_entity_poly.pdbx_seq_one_letter_code
_entity_poly.pdbx_strand_id
1 'polypeptide(L)'
;MLKGIVLIVLAAACWGLGGVAGQYLFQCHQVDAVWLVMVRQIVAGILFLLYTAIAMRHNIFTIMKERLLSLLCFSFVGILGAQLGFYYTISLCNAATATVLQYSAPIWVMVYMSYKHRSWPEGRELVGIVGALVGVFLIATHGSLTSLAL
;
A
#
# COMPACT_ATOMS: atom_id res chain seq x y z
N MET A 1 -4.31 -9.67 21.83
CA MET A 1 -4.93 -8.53 21.13
C MET A 1 -4.04 -7.28 21.13
N LEU A 2 -3.54 -6.79 22.27
CA LEU A 2 -2.74 -5.55 22.36
C LEU A 2 -1.48 -5.58 21.47
N LYS A 3 -0.72 -6.67 21.46
CA LYS A 3 0.48 -6.83 20.60
C LYS A 3 0.17 -6.68 19.10
N GLY A 4 -0.96 -7.22 18.64
CA GLY A 4 -1.38 -7.08 17.25
C GLY A 4 -1.72 -5.64 16.88
N ILE A 5 -2.43 -4.93 17.76
CA ILE A 5 -2.77 -3.52 17.56
C ILE A 5 -1.50 -2.66 17.48
N VAL A 6 -0.55 -2.87 18.38
CA VAL A 6 0.73 -2.14 18.39
C VAL A 6 1.50 -2.38 17.07
N LEU A 7 1.55 -3.63 16.60
CA LEU A 7 2.22 -3.95 15.34
C LEU A 7 1.54 -3.29 14.13
N ILE A 8 0.21 -3.23 14.10
CA ILE A 8 -0.53 -2.55 13.03
C ILE A 8 -0.24 -1.03 13.04
N VAL A 9 -0.25 -0.41 14.22
CA VAL A 9 0.04 1.03 14.35
C VAL A 9 1.48 1.33 13.91
N LEU A 10 2.45 0.52 14.33
CA LEU A 10 3.84 0.67 13.91
C LEU A 10 4.00 0.50 12.39
N ALA A 11 3.35 -0.50 11.80
CA ALA A 11 3.39 -0.72 10.35
C ALA A 11 2.78 0.46 9.60
N ALA A 12 1.63 1.00 10.07
CA ALA A 12 1.01 2.18 9.47
C ALA A 12 1.89 3.43 9.59
N ALA A 13 2.54 3.64 10.74
CA ALA A 13 3.49 4.74 10.93
C ALA A 13 4.70 4.63 9.99
N CYS A 14 5.30 3.43 9.87
CA CYS A 14 6.40 3.18 8.94
C CYS A 14 5.98 3.40 7.49
N TRP A 15 4.75 3.02 7.13
CA TRP A 15 4.21 3.26 5.79
C TRP A 15 4.08 4.76 5.49
N GLY A 16 3.48 5.52 6.42
CA GLY A 16 3.34 6.98 6.31
C GLY A 16 4.69 7.70 6.19
N LEU A 17 5.66 7.34 7.06
CA LEU A 17 7.02 7.86 6.98
C LEU A 17 7.68 7.57 5.61
N GLY A 18 7.44 6.38 5.05
CA GLY A 18 7.92 6.01 3.72
C GLY A 18 7.36 6.91 2.61
N GLY A 19 6.08 7.31 2.70
CA GLY A 19 5.46 8.25 1.76
C GLY A 19 6.07 9.65 1.84
N VAL A 20 6.21 10.19 3.07
CA VAL A 20 6.81 11.51 3.30
C VAL A 20 8.28 11.54 2.87
N ALA A 21 9.06 10.50 3.21
CA ALA A 21 10.45 10.40 2.77
C ALA A 21 10.56 10.32 1.23
N GLY A 22 9.66 9.60 0.57
CA GLY A 22 9.58 9.55 -0.89
C GLY A 22 9.30 10.92 -1.49
N GLN A 23 8.31 11.65 -0.94
CA GLN A 23 8.00 13.01 -1.39
C GLN A 23 9.21 13.94 -1.24
N TYR A 24 9.91 13.90 -0.12
CA TYR A 24 11.13 14.68 0.10
C TYR A 24 12.21 14.36 -0.94
N LEU A 25 12.44 13.09 -1.25
CA LEU A 25 13.43 12.68 -2.24
C LEU A 25 13.06 13.18 -3.65
N PHE A 26 11.79 13.18 -4.02
CA PHE A 26 11.34 13.66 -5.33
C PHE A 26 11.45 15.18 -5.44
N GLN A 27 11.06 15.92 -4.40
CA GLN A 27 11.06 17.38 -4.43
C GLN A 27 12.46 18.00 -4.26
N CYS A 28 13.29 17.43 -3.36
CA CYS A 28 14.59 18.01 -3.04
C CYS A 28 15.75 17.42 -3.86
N HIS A 29 15.66 16.15 -4.25
CA HIS A 29 16.74 15.43 -4.92
C HIS A 29 16.39 14.96 -6.33
N GLN A 30 15.19 15.24 -6.83
CA GLN A 30 14.71 14.85 -8.15
C GLN A 30 14.95 13.36 -8.49
N VAL A 31 14.84 12.50 -7.48
CA VAL A 31 15.02 11.06 -7.63
C VAL A 31 13.88 10.50 -8.50
N ASP A 32 14.21 9.60 -9.41
CA ASP A 32 13.20 8.93 -10.21
C ASP A 32 12.34 7.98 -9.38
N ALA A 33 11.01 8.03 -9.57
CA ALA A 33 10.06 7.22 -8.80
C ALA A 33 10.24 5.71 -9.06
N VAL A 34 10.56 5.32 -10.29
CA VAL A 34 10.77 3.92 -10.67
C VAL A 34 12.03 3.40 -9.99
N TRP A 35 13.10 4.19 -10.02
CA TRP A 35 14.36 3.84 -9.35
C TRP A 35 14.16 3.63 -7.84
N LEU A 36 13.47 4.56 -7.17
CA LEU A 36 13.20 4.48 -5.74
C LEU A 36 12.41 3.20 -5.38
N VAL A 37 11.35 2.91 -6.15
CA VAL A 37 10.54 1.71 -5.92
C VAL A 37 11.34 0.45 -6.14
N MET A 38 12.15 0.36 -7.20
CA MET A 38 12.99 -0.79 -7.48
C MET A 38 13.97 -1.07 -6.35
N VAL A 39 14.71 -0.05 -5.90
CA VAL A 39 15.67 -0.19 -4.79
C VAL A 39 14.97 -0.65 -3.52
N ARG A 40 13.85 -0.04 -3.16
CA ARG A 40 13.08 -0.44 -1.97
C ARG A 40 12.59 -1.88 -2.04
N GLN A 41 12.07 -2.31 -3.18
CA GLN A 41 11.55 -3.67 -3.35
C GLN A 41 12.66 -4.71 -3.28
N ILE A 42 13.82 -4.44 -3.88
CA ILE A 42 14.99 -5.32 -3.81
C ILE A 42 15.48 -5.43 -2.35
N VAL A 43 15.68 -4.32 -1.67
CA VAL A 43 16.13 -4.31 -0.28
C VAL A 43 15.13 -5.02 0.64
N ALA A 44 13.84 -4.70 0.52
CA ALA A 44 12.80 -5.37 1.31
C ALA A 44 12.74 -6.87 1.00
N GLY A 45 12.83 -7.26 -0.26
CA GLY A 45 12.83 -8.66 -0.67
C GLY A 45 14.01 -9.44 -0.08
N ILE A 46 15.22 -8.88 -0.13
CA ILE A 46 16.42 -9.49 0.49
C ILE A 46 16.23 -9.65 2.00
N LEU A 47 15.77 -8.60 2.70
CA LEU A 47 15.54 -8.64 4.14
C LEU A 47 14.48 -9.68 4.53
N PHE A 48 13.38 -9.77 3.76
CA PHE A 48 12.35 -10.77 4.00
C PHE A 48 12.85 -12.20 3.76
N LEU A 49 13.64 -12.43 2.71
CA LEU A 49 14.22 -13.74 2.43
C LEU A 49 15.19 -14.15 3.53
N LEU A 50 16.05 -13.24 3.99
CA LEU A 50 16.98 -13.49 5.09
C LEU A 50 16.21 -13.79 6.39
N TYR A 51 15.21 -12.98 6.73
CA TYR A 51 14.38 -13.21 7.91
C TYR A 51 13.69 -14.58 7.85
N THR A 52 13.12 -14.94 6.71
CA THR A 52 12.39 -16.20 6.55
C THR A 52 13.33 -17.40 6.59
N ALA A 53 14.53 -17.28 6.01
CA ALA A 53 15.55 -18.31 6.07
C ALA A 53 16.04 -18.58 7.49
N ILE A 54 16.17 -17.53 8.31
CA ILE A 54 16.68 -17.65 9.69
C ILE A 54 15.56 -18.08 10.66
N ALA A 55 14.37 -17.43 10.56
CA ALA A 55 13.31 -17.57 11.55
C ALA A 55 12.39 -18.77 11.30
N MET A 56 12.10 -19.10 10.05
CA MET A 56 11.05 -20.06 9.75
C MET A 56 11.53 -21.47 9.41
N ARG A 57 12.81 -21.73 9.22
CA ARG A 57 13.38 -23.07 8.89
C ARG A 57 12.52 -23.94 7.91
N HIS A 58 11.48 -23.37 7.31
CA HIS A 58 10.60 -24.05 6.38
C HIS A 58 11.19 -24.06 4.98
N ASN A 59 10.90 -25.13 4.23
CA ASN A 59 11.33 -25.29 2.84
C ASN A 59 10.57 -24.29 1.94
N ILE A 60 10.98 -23.00 1.99
CA ILE A 60 10.45 -21.91 1.16
C ILE A 60 10.51 -22.29 -0.33
N PHE A 61 11.55 -23.00 -0.72
CA PHE A 61 11.75 -23.48 -2.09
C PHE A 61 10.64 -24.41 -2.59
N THR A 62 10.01 -25.19 -1.71
CA THR A 62 8.89 -26.05 -2.10
C THR A 62 7.66 -25.25 -2.42
N ILE A 63 7.30 -24.28 -1.57
CA ILE A 63 6.15 -23.38 -1.79
C ILE A 63 6.35 -22.52 -3.04
N MET A 64 7.58 -22.03 -3.25
CA MET A 64 7.92 -21.26 -4.44
C MET A 64 7.73 -22.09 -5.73
N LYS A 65 8.14 -23.35 -5.75
CA LYS A 65 7.99 -24.22 -6.93
C LYS A 65 6.52 -24.53 -7.24
N GLU A 66 5.72 -24.81 -6.22
CA GLU A 66 4.32 -25.20 -6.39
C GLU A 66 3.42 -24.05 -6.89
N ARG A 67 3.73 -22.80 -6.52
CA ARG A 67 2.88 -21.63 -6.81
C ARG A 67 3.62 -20.47 -7.46
N LEU A 68 4.70 -20.76 -8.17
CA LEU A 68 5.60 -19.75 -8.74
C LEU A 68 4.83 -18.72 -9.60
N LEU A 69 3.96 -19.17 -10.50
CA LEU A 69 3.21 -18.29 -11.39
C LEU A 69 2.30 -17.32 -10.63
N SER A 70 1.56 -17.84 -9.64
CA SER A 70 0.68 -17.02 -8.80
C SER A 70 1.49 -16.01 -7.98
N LEU A 71 2.65 -16.41 -7.46
CA LEU A 71 3.55 -15.52 -6.71
C LEU A 71 4.13 -14.43 -7.61
N LEU A 72 4.56 -14.77 -8.82
CA LEU A 72 5.05 -13.80 -9.79
C LEU A 72 3.95 -12.81 -10.20
N CYS A 73 2.76 -13.29 -10.56
CA CYS A 73 1.64 -12.41 -10.89
C CYS A 73 1.30 -11.47 -9.72
N PHE A 74 1.22 -11.99 -8.49
CA PHE A 74 0.94 -11.17 -7.32
C PHE A 74 2.05 -10.15 -7.03
N SER A 75 3.32 -10.55 -7.20
CA SER A 75 4.45 -9.66 -6.96
C SER A 75 4.55 -8.54 -7.99
N PHE A 76 4.44 -8.86 -9.28
CA PHE A 76 4.60 -7.88 -10.35
C PHE A 76 3.35 -7.02 -10.55
N VAL A 77 2.18 -7.64 -10.63
CA VAL A 77 0.93 -6.89 -10.89
C VAL A 77 0.38 -6.30 -9.60
N GLY A 78 0.34 -7.08 -8.52
CA GLY A 78 -0.20 -6.63 -7.24
C GLY A 78 0.74 -5.64 -6.53
N ILE A 79 1.88 -6.13 -6.05
CA ILE A 79 2.75 -5.32 -5.17
C ILE A 79 3.50 -4.25 -5.96
N LEU A 80 4.21 -4.63 -7.01
CA LEU A 80 5.01 -3.68 -7.79
C LEU A 80 4.13 -2.65 -8.48
N GLY A 81 3.01 -3.06 -9.09
CA GLY A 81 2.05 -2.16 -9.73
C GLY A 81 1.46 -1.14 -8.75
N ALA A 82 1.02 -1.59 -7.57
CA ALA A 82 0.50 -0.71 -6.53
C ALA A 82 1.56 0.28 -6.01
N GLN A 83 2.78 -0.19 -5.79
CA GLN A 83 3.88 0.65 -5.31
C GLN A 83 4.31 1.67 -6.36
N LEU A 84 4.44 1.28 -7.63
CA LEU A 84 4.75 2.20 -8.71
C LEU A 84 3.66 3.26 -8.85
N GLY A 85 2.39 2.87 -8.86
CA GLY A 85 1.27 3.81 -8.93
C GLY A 85 1.29 4.82 -7.78
N PHE A 86 1.54 4.35 -6.55
CA PHE A 86 1.61 5.21 -5.37
C PHE A 86 2.75 6.22 -5.46
N TYR A 87 3.99 5.76 -5.69
CA TYR A 87 5.16 6.65 -5.74
C TYR A 87 5.18 7.54 -6.96
N TYR A 88 4.66 7.08 -8.09
CA TYR A 88 4.49 7.90 -9.28
C TYR A 88 3.48 9.03 -9.03
N THR A 89 2.38 8.75 -8.33
CA THR A 89 1.43 9.79 -7.92
C THR A 89 2.09 10.80 -6.95
N ILE A 90 2.93 10.35 -6.03
CA ILE A 90 3.67 11.26 -5.14
C ILE A 90 4.60 12.17 -5.94
N SER A 91 5.28 11.65 -6.95
CA SER A 91 6.22 12.43 -7.78
C SER A 91 5.52 13.49 -8.62
N LEU A 92 4.28 13.23 -9.06
CA LEU A 92 3.50 14.17 -9.87
C LEU A 92 2.69 15.17 -9.03
N CYS A 93 2.27 14.77 -7.84
CA CYS A 93 1.41 15.56 -6.97
C CYS A 93 2.05 15.69 -5.57
N ASN A 94 1.53 14.93 -4.62
CA ASN A 94 2.02 14.88 -3.24
C ASN A 94 1.60 13.56 -2.55
N ALA A 95 2.16 13.30 -1.37
CA ALA A 95 1.86 12.09 -0.61
C ALA A 95 0.40 12.03 -0.14
N ALA A 96 -0.24 13.18 0.12
CA ALA A 96 -1.64 13.23 0.54
C ALA A 96 -2.57 12.74 -0.56
N THR A 97 -2.41 13.27 -1.78
CA THR A 97 -3.19 12.85 -2.96
C THR A 97 -2.99 11.36 -3.28
N ALA A 98 -1.74 10.88 -3.26
CA ALA A 98 -1.43 9.47 -3.47
C ALA A 98 -2.12 8.58 -2.44
N THR A 99 -2.16 9.01 -1.17
CA THR A 99 -2.82 8.29 -0.09
C THR A 99 -4.33 8.23 -0.29
N VAL A 100 -4.99 9.33 -0.64
CA VAL A 100 -6.44 9.34 -0.94
C VAL A 100 -6.77 8.38 -2.07
N LEU A 101 -6.00 8.40 -3.16
CA LEU A 101 -6.20 7.49 -4.29
C LEU A 101 -6.01 6.02 -3.87
N GLN A 102 -4.99 5.71 -3.10
CA GLN A 102 -4.73 4.35 -2.62
C GLN A 102 -5.84 3.85 -1.70
N TYR A 103 -6.39 4.68 -0.84
CA TYR A 103 -7.53 4.32 0.02
C TYR A 103 -8.86 4.17 -0.72
N SER A 104 -8.91 4.45 -2.02
CA SER A 104 -10.06 4.06 -2.85
C SER A 104 -10.12 2.55 -3.14
N ALA A 105 -9.00 1.84 -3.00
CA ALA A 105 -8.90 0.41 -3.28
C ALA A 105 -9.95 -0.46 -2.53
N PRO A 106 -10.24 -0.26 -1.23
CA PRO A 106 -11.29 -1.01 -0.53
C PRO A 106 -12.66 -0.91 -1.18
N ILE A 107 -12.99 0.22 -1.83
CA ILE A 107 -14.27 0.38 -2.55
C ILE A 107 -14.32 -0.61 -3.71
N TRP A 108 -13.27 -0.67 -4.52
CA TRP A 108 -13.21 -1.57 -5.68
C TRP A 108 -13.25 -3.04 -5.26
N VAL A 109 -12.58 -3.38 -4.15
CA VAL A 109 -12.65 -4.73 -3.58
C VAL A 109 -14.08 -5.05 -3.13
N MET A 110 -14.74 -4.14 -2.43
CA MET A 110 -16.12 -4.33 -1.99
C MET A 110 -17.08 -4.49 -3.18
N VAL A 111 -16.97 -3.67 -4.21
CA VAL A 111 -17.77 -3.77 -5.43
C VAL A 111 -17.54 -5.11 -6.13
N TYR A 112 -16.29 -5.52 -6.27
CA TYR A 112 -15.95 -6.81 -6.87
C TYR A 112 -16.51 -7.99 -6.07
N MET A 113 -16.38 -7.97 -4.74
CA MET A 113 -16.88 -9.04 -3.88
C MET A 113 -18.40 -9.10 -3.88
N SER A 114 -19.09 -7.95 -3.85
CA SER A 114 -20.56 -7.90 -3.97
C SER A 114 -21.04 -8.47 -5.30
N TYR A 115 -20.36 -8.14 -6.39
CA TYR A 115 -20.67 -8.70 -7.71
C TYR A 115 -20.45 -10.22 -7.76
N LYS A 116 -19.29 -10.68 -7.25
CA LYS A 116 -18.91 -12.10 -7.27
C LYS A 116 -19.80 -12.98 -6.40
N HIS A 117 -20.14 -12.52 -5.22
CA HIS A 117 -20.99 -13.27 -4.27
C HIS A 117 -22.47 -12.98 -4.43
N ARG A 118 -22.86 -12.07 -5.32
CA ARG A 118 -24.25 -11.63 -5.54
C ARG A 118 -24.94 -11.24 -4.23
N SER A 119 -24.19 -10.69 -3.29
CA SER A 119 -24.66 -10.23 -1.99
C SER A 119 -24.32 -8.76 -1.80
N TRP A 120 -25.25 -8.02 -1.24
CA TRP A 120 -24.98 -6.63 -0.86
C TRP A 120 -24.00 -6.58 0.33
N PRO A 121 -23.09 -5.59 0.37
CA PRO A 121 -22.18 -5.42 1.48
C PRO A 121 -22.95 -5.17 2.78
N GLU A 122 -22.43 -5.67 3.89
CA GLU A 122 -23.01 -5.39 5.20
C GLU A 122 -22.92 -3.90 5.51
N GLY A 123 -23.96 -3.35 6.15
CA GLY A 123 -23.99 -1.94 6.52
C GLY A 123 -22.77 -1.49 7.36
N ARG A 124 -22.22 -2.40 8.16
CA ARG A 124 -21.00 -2.15 8.96
C ARG A 124 -19.76 -1.97 8.08
N GLU A 125 -19.63 -2.74 7.01
CA GLU A 125 -18.51 -2.62 6.06
C GLU A 125 -18.61 -1.29 5.31
N LEU A 126 -19.81 -0.93 4.87
CA LEU A 126 -20.06 0.33 4.18
C LEU A 126 -19.72 1.54 5.06
N VAL A 127 -20.19 1.56 6.31
CA VAL A 127 -19.89 2.63 7.27
C VAL A 127 -18.39 2.71 7.54
N GLY A 128 -17.70 1.56 7.68
CA GLY A 128 -16.26 1.51 7.90
C GLY A 128 -15.47 2.12 6.72
N ILE A 129 -15.82 1.76 5.48
CA ILE A 129 -15.14 2.26 4.27
C ILE A 129 -15.41 3.76 4.08
N VAL A 130 -16.67 4.19 4.20
CA VAL A 130 -17.04 5.61 4.09
C VAL A 130 -16.35 6.44 5.18
N GLY A 131 -16.36 5.97 6.43
CA GLY A 131 -15.68 6.64 7.54
C GLY A 131 -14.17 6.77 7.32
N ALA A 132 -13.52 5.71 6.83
CA ALA A 132 -12.09 5.73 6.52
C ALA A 132 -11.78 6.73 5.39
N LEU A 133 -12.58 6.75 4.33
CA LEU A 133 -12.40 7.68 3.20
C LEU A 133 -12.57 9.13 3.64
N VAL A 134 -13.63 9.43 4.39
CA VAL A 134 -13.87 10.76 4.92
C VAL A 134 -12.72 11.18 5.84
N GLY A 135 -12.26 10.29 6.72
CA GLY A 135 -11.12 10.57 7.60
C GLY A 135 -9.84 10.89 6.84
N VAL A 136 -9.48 10.06 5.85
CA VAL A 136 -8.30 10.28 5.01
C VAL A 136 -8.44 11.58 4.20
N PHE A 137 -9.61 11.82 3.64
CA PHE A 137 -9.89 13.05 2.89
C PHE A 137 -9.73 14.31 3.76
N LEU A 138 -10.30 14.33 4.97
CA LEU A 138 -10.17 15.46 5.89
C LEU A 138 -8.72 15.71 6.30
N ILE A 139 -7.95 14.64 6.56
CA ILE A 139 -6.54 14.77 6.91
C ILE A 139 -5.74 15.29 5.70
N ALA A 140 -5.96 14.73 4.53
CA ALA A 140 -5.22 15.08 3.31
C ALA A 140 -5.48 16.50 2.83
N THR A 141 -6.69 17.01 3.04
CA THR A 141 -7.10 18.35 2.58
C THR A 141 -7.03 19.44 3.65
N HIS A 142 -6.67 19.10 4.90
CA HIS A 142 -6.81 20.01 6.04
C HIS A 142 -8.20 20.67 6.08
N GLY A 143 -9.23 19.98 5.58
CA GLY A 143 -10.60 20.50 5.45
C GLY A 143 -10.84 21.45 4.29
N SER A 144 -9.85 21.69 3.40
CA SER A 144 -10.01 22.58 2.24
C SER A 144 -9.84 21.81 0.92
N LEU A 145 -10.77 22.02 -0.02
CA LEU A 145 -10.74 21.36 -1.34
C LEU A 145 -9.60 21.86 -2.23
N THR A 146 -9.07 23.04 -1.95
CA THR A 146 -8.00 23.67 -2.74
C THR A 146 -6.62 23.03 -2.52
N SER A 147 -6.41 22.29 -1.44
CA SER A 147 -5.13 21.66 -1.14
C SER A 147 -4.86 20.36 -1.92
N LEU A 148 -5.84 19.83 -2.65
CA LEU A 148 -5.67 18.65 -3.53
C LEU A 148 -5.21 19.02 -4.95
N ALA A 149 -5.27 20.30 -5.31
CA ALA A 149 -5.04 20.78 -6.68
C ALA A 149 -3.59 21.18 -7.00
N LEU A 150 -2.64 20.88 -6.10
CA LEU A 150 -1.22 21.28 -6.28
C LEU A 150 -0.28 20.14 -5.93
#